data_0df9f5d3e3a11e21457e7a85a7831522
#
_entry.id   0df9f5d3e3a11e21457e7a85a7831522
#
_cell.length_a   1.000
_cell.length_b   1.000
_cell.length_c   1.000
_cell.angle_alpha   90.00
_cell.angle_beta   90.00
_cell.angle_gamma   90.00
#
_symmetry.space_group_name_H-M   'P 1'
#
loop_
_entity.id
_entity.type
_entity.pdbx_description
1 polymer ?
#
loop_
_entity_poly.entity_id
_entity_poly.type
_entity_poly.pdbx_seq_one_letter_code
_entity_poly.pdbx_strand_id
1 'polypeptide(L)'
;MEYFLDSNIFVNARIKDRKYGSSCARVITDLAQGRLSAATSTLALVEVSNALRKIGLGQDVPLEINSIYSTGITVSELLSVDVRLTLELFRASGVSPYDCAHAAIMKRIGLDTILSTDPHFEDIPGIKRLDPLKYPPRKTQG
;
A
#
# COMPACT_ATOMS: atom_id res chain seq x y z
N MET A 1 -1.66 -2.01 14.27
CA MET A 1 -1.72 -2.04 12.79
C MET A 1 -0.95 -3.25 12.30
N GLU A 2 -1.51 -3.96 11.35
CA GLU A 2 -0.90 -5.20 10.84
C GLU A 2 -0.18 -4.99 9.52
N TYR A 3 -0.73 -4.18 8.61
CA TYR A 3 -0.24 -4.06 7.24
C TYR A 3 -0.12 -2.62 6.79
N PHE A 4 0.82 -2.40 5.89
CA PHE A 4 0.88 -1.20 5.06
C PHE A 4 0.24 -1.53 3.71
N LEU A 5 -0.61 -0.65 3.18
CA LEU A 5 -1.27 -0.84 1.90
C LEU A 5 -0.58 -0.04 0.81
N ASP A 6 -0.10 -0.73 -0.23
CA ASP A 6 0.45 -0.09 -1.41
C ASP A 6 -0.66 0.55 -2.25
N SER A 7 -0.29 1.53 -3.07
CA SER A 7 -1.22 2.24 -3.95
C SER A 7 -2.04 1.31 -4.85
N ASN A 8 -1.44 0.22 -5.33
CA ASN A 8 -2.12 -0.71 -6.25
C ASN A 8 -3.31 -1.43 -5.61
N ILE A 9 -3.37 -1.54 -4.28
CA ILE A 9 -4.55 -2.10 -3.62
C ILE A 9 -5.78 -1.24 -3.91
N PHE A 10 -5.67 0.07 -3.76
CA PHE A 10 -6.77 1.00 -4.01
C PHE A 10 -7.12 1.06 -5.50
N VAL A 11 -6.12 1.13 -6.36
CA VAL A 11 -6.33 1.22 -7.81
C VAL A 11 -7.02 -0.04 -8.33
N ASN A 12 -6.52 -1.23 -7.99
CA ASN A 12 -7.10 -2.49 -8.47
C ASN A 12 -8.53 -2.70 -7.98
N ALA A 13 -8.84 -2.29 -6.77
CA ALA A 13 -10.21 -2.34 -6.27
C ALA A 13 -11.12 -1.39 -7.07
N ARG A 14 -10.64 -0.17 -7.32
CA ARG A 14 -11.43 0.86 -8.02
C ARG A 14 -11.75 0.48 -9.46
N ILE A 15 -10.77 -0.07 -10.20
CA ILE A 15 -10.96 -0.46 -11.60
C ILE A 15 -11.54 -1.85 -11.75
N LYS A 16 -11.78 -2.56 -10.66
CA LYS A 16 -12.27 -3.95 -10.66
C LYS A 16 -11.38 -4.85 -11.51
N ASP A 17 -10.08 -4.78 -11.24
CA ASP A 17 -9.09 -5.58 -11.96
C ASP A 17 -9.48 -7.05 -12.00
N ARG A 18 -9.30 -7.70 -13.15
CA ARG A 18 -9.74 -9.09 -13.35
C ARG A 18 -9.09 -10.06 -12.37
N LYS A 19 -7.80 -9.87 -12.08
CA LYS A 19 -7.04 -10.77 -11.22
C LYS A 19 -7.13 -10.36 -9.74
N TYR A 20 -6.97 -9.07 -9.46
CA TYR A 20 -6.78 -8.57 -8.09
C TYR A 20 -7.98 -7.82 -7.51
N GLY A 21 -8.92 -7.42 -8.36
CA GLY A 21 -9.98 -6.48 -7.97
C GLY A 21 -10.81 -6.94 -6.78
N SER A 22 -11.27 -8.19 -6.77
CA SER A 22 -12.12 -8.67 -5.67
C SER A 22 -11.35 -8.85 -4.38
N SER A 23 -10.09 -9.31 -4.44
CA SER A 23 -9.23 -9.44 -3.25
C SER A 23 -8.91 -8.07 -2.65
N CYS A 24 -8.57 -7.10 -3.49
CA CYS A 24 -8.30 -5.73 -3.05
C CYS A 24 -9.55 -5.07 -2.48
N ALA A 25 -10.71 -5.27 -3.09
CA ALA A 25 -11.99 -4.75 -2.57
C ALA A 25 -12.30 -5.34 -1.19
N ARG A 26 -11.98 -6.61 -0.96
CA ARG A 26 -12.15 -7.22 0.35
C ARG A 26 -11.27 -6.57 1.41
N VAL A 27 -10.02 -6.29 1.09
CA VAL A 27 -9.09 -5.57 1.99
C VAL A 27 -9.71 -4.24 2.40
N ILE A 28 -10.19 -3.47 1.44
CA ILE A 28 -10.78 -2.14 1.70
C ILE A 28 -12.08 -2.26 2.50
N THR A 29 -12.92 -3.25 2.21
CA THR A 29 -14.15 -3.50 2.96
C THR A 29 -13.84 -3.85 4.41
N ASP A 30 -12.89 -4.73 4.65
CA ASP A 30 -12.46 -5.12 6.00
C ASP A 30 -11.91 -3.93 6.77
N LEU A 31 -11.14 -3.07 6.09
CA LEU A 31 -10.61 -1.83 6.66
C LEU A 31 -11.76 -0.89 7.07
N ALA A 32 -12.69 -0.63 6.15
CA ALA A 32 -13.81 0.29 6.40
C ALA A 32 -14.74 -0.20 7.50
N GLN A 33 -14.86 -1.52 7.67
CA GLN A 33 -15.71 -2.14 8.69
C GLN A 33 -14.98 -2.41 10.01
N GLY A 34 -13.72 -1.98 10.12
CA GLY A 34 -12.95 -2.15 11.35
C GLY A 34 -12.42 -3.56 11.61
N ARG A 35 -12.49 -4.45 10.63
CA ARG A 35 -11.94 -5.82 10.73
C ARG A 35 -10.46 -5.90 10.44
N LEU A 36 -9.91 -4.88 9.83
CA LEU A 36 -8.49 -4.76 9.49
C LEU A 36 -7.98 -3.42 9.97
N SER A 37 -6.82 -3.41 10.61
CA SER A 37 -6.10 -2.18 10.96
C SER A 37 -4.88 -2.05 10.07
N ALA A 38 -4.77 -0.95 9.33
CA ALA A 38 -3.73 -0.75 8.34
C ALA A 38 -3.28 0.69 8.26
N ALA A 39 -2.14 0.89 7.61
CA ALA A 39 -1.60 2.20 7.28
C ALA A 39 -1.31 2.30 5.79
N THR A 40 -1.23 3.50 5.30
CA THR A 40 -0.68 3.85 3.99
C THR A 40 0.09 5.17 4.15
N SER A 41 0.47 5.80 3.05
CA SER A 41 1.23 7.04 3.10
C SER A 41 0.66 8.10 2.16
N THR A 42 1.03 9.36 2.41
CA THR A 42 0.73 10.45 1.49
C THR A 42 1.33 10.18 0.10
N LEU A 43 2.50 9.55 0.04
CA LEU A 43 3.10 9.15 -1.25
C LEU A 43 2.21 8.15 -1.98
N ALA A 44 1.69 7.14 -1.29
CA ALA A 44 0.76 6.16 -1.90
C ALA A 44 -0.49 6.85 -2.45
N LEU A 45 -1.04 7.84 -1.74
CA LEU A 45 -2.22 8.57 -2.21
C LEU A 45 -1.93 9.38 -3.47
N VAL A 46 -0.75 9.97 -3.59
CA VAL A 46 -0.33 10.66 -4.82
C VAL A 46 -0.16 9.66 -5.96
N GLU A 47 0.39 8.49 -5.68
CA GLU A 47 0.51 7.41 -6.68
C GLU A 47 -0.87 6.93 -7.16
N VAL A 48 -1.84 6.75 -6.26
CA VAL A 48 -3.24 6.43 -6.63
C VAL A 48 -3.79 7.49 -7.56
N SER A 49 -3.62 8.76 -7.21
CA SER A 49 -4.09 9.89 -8.00
C SER A 49 -3.51 9.87 -9.41
N ASN A 50 -2.22 9.65 -9.52
CA ASN A 50 -1.53 9.62 -10.81
C ASN A 50 -1.93 8.38 -11.64
N ALA A 51 -2.08 7.23 -11.02
CA ALA A 51 -2.51 6.01 -11.69
C ALA A 51 -3.92 6.17 -12.29
N LEU A 52 -4.85 6.71 -11.53
CA LEU A 52 -6.22 6.99 -12.02
C LEU A 52 -6.22 8.00 -13.16
N ARG A 53 -5.41 9.06 -13.05
CA ARG A 53 -5.29 10.06 -14.12
C ARG A 53 -4.84 9.41 -15.43
N LYS A 54 -3.83 8.54 -15.36
CA LYS A 54 -3.24 7.90 -16.56
C LYS A 54 -4.24 7.02 -17.32
N ILE A 55 -5.20 6.45 -16.62
CA ILE A 55 -6.21 5.57 -17.25
C ILE A 55 -7.52 6.30 -17.56
N GLY A 56 -7.54 7.63 -17.51
CA GLY A 56 -8.70 8.43 -17.87
C GLY A 56 -9.71 8.65 -16.76
N LEU A 57 -9.37 8.34 -15.51
CA LEU A 57 -10.25 8.51 -14.33
C LEU A 57 -9.84 9.70 -13.46
N GLY A 58 -9.19 10.70 -14.04
CA GLY A 58 -8.73 11.88 -13.29
C GLY A 58 -9.86 12.64 -12.58
N GLN A 59 -11.06 12.65 -13.14
CA GLN A 59 -12.22 13.33 -12.52
C GLN A 59 -12.64 12.65 -11.20
N ASP A 60 -12.35 11.37 -11.04
CA ASP A 60 -12.73 10.59 -9.86
C ASP A 60 -11.69 10.67 -8.74
N VAL A 61 -10.53 11.28 -8.98
CA VAL A 61 -9.44 11.33 -8.01
C VAL A 61 -9.85 11.95 -6.67
N PRO A 62 -10.51 13.12 -6.61
CA PRO A 62 -10.91 13.70 -5.32
C PRO A 62 -11.83 12.77 -4.52
N LEU A 63 -12.80 12.16 -5.18
CA LEU A 63 -13.72 11.23 -4.53
C LEU A 63 -12.98 10.00 -4.00
N GLU A 64 -12.08 9.43 -4.79
CA GLU A 64 -11.31 8.25 -4.39
C GLU A 64 -10.43 8.55 -3.18
N ILE A 65 -9.70 9.65 -3.20
CA ILE A 65 -8.83 10.03 -2.07
C ILE A 65 -9.66 10.27 -0.80
N ASN A 66 -10.78 10.97 -0.90
CA ASN A 66 -11.67 11.19 0.23
C ASN A 66 -12.23 9.86 0.77
N SER A 67 -12.56 8.93 -0.13
CA SER A 67 -13.03 7.60 0.27
C SER A 67 -11.98 6.82 1.05
N ILE A 68 -10.71 6.92 0.64
CA ILE A 68 -9.61 6.26 1.36
C ILE A 68 -9.50 6.82 2.79
N TYR A 69 -9.49 8.14 2.94
CA TYR A 69 -9.47 8.75 4.27
C TYR A 69 -10.67 8.33 5.12
N SER A 70 -11.84 8.16 4.51
CA SER A 70 -13.06 7.79 5.21
C SER A 70 -13.04 6.36 5.75
N THR A 71 -12.13 5.51 5.30
CA THR A 71 -12.02 4.14 5.82
C THR A 71 -11.47 4.07 7.24
N GLY A 72 -10.92 5.15 7.74
CA GLY A 72 -10.24 5.15 9.04
C GLY A 72 -8.79 4.66 8.98
N ILE A 73 -8.23 4.46 7.78
CA ILE A 73 -6.83 4.08 7.60
C ILE A 73 -5.89 5.15 8.17
N THR A 74 -4.80 4.73 8.78
CA THR A 74 -3.74 5.66 9.18
C THR A 74 -2.95 6.08 7.94
N VAL A 75 -2.88 7.38 7.68
CA VAL A 75 -2.09 7.92 6.57
C VAL A 75 -0.84 8.59 7.13
N SER A 76 0.32 8.01 6.86
CA SER A 76 1.61 8.51 7.34
C SER A 76 2.25 9.41 6.29
N GLU A 77 2.85 10.51 6.74
CA GLU A 77 3.54 11.43 5.83
C GLU A 77 4.90 10.90 5.42
N LEU A 78 5.31 11.19 4.18
CA LEU A 78 6.68 11.01 3.74
C LEU A 78 7.53 12.14 4.32
N LEU A 79 8.42 11.81 5.24
CA LEU A 79 9.28 12.77 5.92
C LEU A 79 10.68 12.80 5.31
N SER A 80 11.43 13.88 5.59
CA SER A 80 12.82 13.97 5.12
C SER A 80 13.68 12.82 5.61
N VAL A 81 13.46 12.33 6.82
CA VAL A 81 14.18 11.17 7.36
C VAL A 81 13.89 9.91 6.55
N ASP A 82 12.67 9.76 6.05
CA ASP A 82 12.30 8.63 5.18
C ASP A 82 13.04 8.70 3.85
N VAL A 83 13.18 9.89 3.29
CA VAL A 83 13.93 10.07 2.02
C VAL A 83 15.39 9.64 2.19
N ARG A 84 16.00 9.96 3.32
CA ARG A 84 17.40 9.53 3.59
C ARG A 84 17.50 8.01 3.65
N LEU A 85 16.59 7.35 4.37
CA LEU A 85 16.57 5.88 4.44
C LEU A 85 16.25 5.26 3.08
N THR A 86 15.41 5.91 2.28
CA THR A 86 15.10 5.48 0.91
C THR A 86 16.38 5.31 0.08
N LEU A 87 17.32 6.25 0.18
CA LEU A 87 18.58 6.19 -0.56
C LEU A 87 19.43 4.98 -0.12
N GLU A 88 19.45 4.69 1.16
CA GLU A 88 20.18 3.52 1.67
C GLU A 88 19.54 2.20 1.21
N LEU A 89 18.20 2.10 1.28
CA LEU A 89 17.47 0.92 0.83
C LEU A 89 17.61 0.71 -0.68
N PHE A 90 17.58 1.79 -1.46
CA PHE A 90 17.81 1.74 -2.89
C PHE A 90 19.23 1.21 -3.21
N ARG A 91 20.23 1.70 -2.52
CA ARG A 91 21.62 1.22 -2.70
C ARG A 91 21.73 -0.27 -2.38
N ALA A 92 21.06 -0.73 -1.34
CA ALA A 92 21.14 -2.12 -0.90
C ALA A 92 20.34 -3.07 -1.79
N SER A 93 19.22 -2.65 -2.36
CA SER A 93 18.27 -3.53 -3.06
C SER A 93 18.21 -3.33 -4.56
N GLY A 94 18.47 -2.11 -5.05
CA GLY A 94 18.25 -1.76 -6.45
C GLY A 94 16.76 -1.67 -6.84
N VAL A 95 15.85 -1.79 -5.88
CA VAL A 95 14.41 -1.67 -6.12
C VAL A 95 14.05 -0.20 -6.31
N SER A 96 12.95 0.07 -7.03
CA SER A 96 12.46 1.43 -7.30
C SER A 96 12.53 2.34 -6.06
N PRO A 97 13.00 3.59 -6.19
CA PRO A 97 12.99 4.54 -5.08
C PRO A 97 11.60 4.75 -4.46
N TYR A 98 10.53 4.65 -5.24
CA TYR A 98 9.16 4.74 -4.71
C TYR A 98 8.87 3.61 -3.74
N ASP A 99 9.22 2.38 -4.11
CA ASP A 99 9.02 1.21 -3.25
C ASP A 99 9.92 1.28 -2.01
N CYS A 100 11.16 1.74 -2.18
CA CYS A 100 12.07 1.98 -1.06
C CYS A 100 11.52 3.06 -0.12
N ALA A 101 10.85 4.09 -0.64
CA ALA A 101 10.23 5.13 0.18
C ALA A 101 9.07 4.58 1.02
N HIS A 102 8.23 3.71 0.44
CA HIS A 102 7.20 3.02 1.21
C HIS A 102 7.82 2.18 2.33
N ALA A 103 8.87 1.43 2.01
CA ALA A 103 9.59 0.62 2.99
C ALA A 103 10.19 1.47 4.11
N ALA A 104 10.75 2.64 3.77
CA ALA A 104 11.31 3.56 4.76
C ALA A 104 10.24 4.06 5.74
N ILE A 105 9.08 4.46 5.22
CA ILE A 105 7.94 4.86 6.05
C ILE A 105 7.50 3.72 6.95
N MET A 106 7.37 2.52 6.38
CA MET A 106 6.99 1.32 7.14
C MET A 106 7.91 1.07 8.31
N LYS A 107 9.23 1.13 8.08
CA LYS A 107 10.22 0.92 9.14
C LYS A 107 10.09 1.96 10.25
N ARG A 108 9.86 3.22 9.90
CA ARG A 108 9.69 4.28 10.89
C ARG A 108 8.45 4.08 11.75
N ILE A 109 7.34 3.61 11.17
CA ILE A 109 6.09 3.39 11.91
C ILE A 109 5.96 1.98 12.50
N GLY A 110 6.99 1.14 12.36
CA GLY A 110 7.03 -0.18 13.00
C GLY A 110 6.26 -1.27 12.27
N LEU A 111 6.08 -1.16 10.95
CA LEU A 111 5.45 -2.19 10.13
C LEU A 111 6.49 -2.88 9.26
N ASP A 112 6.34 -4.18 9.09
CA ASP A 112 7.24 -4.98 8.24
C ASP A 112 6.53 -5.65 7.06
N THR A 113 5.20 -5.66 7.04
CA THR A 113 4.43 -6.38 6.01
C THR A 113 3.61 -5.40 5.17
N ILE A 114 3.79 -5.48 3.86
CA ILE A 114 3.03 -4.69 2.89
C ILE A 114 2.08 -5.59 2.09
N LEU A 115 0.82 -5.15 1.95
CA LEU A 115 -0.11 -5.68 0.97
C LEU A 115 0.15 -4.99 -0.36
N SER A 116 0.62 -5.75 -1.35
CA SER A 116 0.97 -5.22 -2.66
C SER A 116 0.96 -6.34 -3.70
N THR A 117 0.61 -5.99 -4.93
CA THR A 117 0.73 -6.87 -6.08
C THR A 117 2.16 -6.95 -6.61
N ASP A 118 3.06 -6.07 -6.14
CA ASP A 118 4.43 -5.96 -6.65
C ASP A 118 5.41 -6.84 -5.86
N PRO A 119 5.93 -7.92 -6.47
CA PRO A 119 6.85 -8.83 -5.79
C PRO A 119 8.20 -8.19 -5.45
N HIS A 120 8.57 -7.05 -6.05
CA HIS A 120 9.86 -6.41 -5.79
C HIS A 120 10.04 -5.98 -4.33
N PHE A 121 8.94 -5.80 -3.57
CA PHE A 121 9.05 -5.52 -2.13
C PHE A 121 9.76 -6.63 -1.36
N GLU A 122 9.71 -7.87 -1.85
CA GLU A 122 10.41 -9.01 -1.25
C GLU A 122 11.93 -8.87 -1.29
N ASP A 123 12.44 -8.03 -2.20
CA ASP A 123 13.88 -7.78 -2.36
C ASP A 123 14.39 -6.68 -1.42
N ILE A 124 13.51 -5.97 -0.72
CA ILE A 124 13.90 -4.92 0.22
C ILE A 124 14.16 -5.54 1.60
N PRO A 125 15.38 -5.34 2.19
CA PRO A 125 15.71 -5.94 3.48
C PRO A 125 14.69 -5.59 4.57
N GLY A 126 14.22 -6.62 5.29
CA GLY A 126 13.28 -6.48 6.40
C GLY A 126 11.83 -6.28 6.03
N ILE A 127 11.49 -6.31 4.73
CA ILE A 127 10.12 -6.15 4.26
C ILE A 127 9.55 -7.51 3.82
N LYS A 128 8.33 -7.80 4.26
CA LYS A 128 7.55 -8.96 3.84
C LYS A 128 6.40 -8.46 2.98
N ARG A 129 6.10 -9.17 1.90
CA ARG A 129 4.96 -8.86 1.06
C ARG A 129 3.87 -9.92 1.24
N LEU A 130 2.65 -9.46 1.43
CA LEU A 130 1.46 -10.30 1.31
C LEU A 130 0.79 -10.01 -0.03
N ASP A 131 0.71 -11.01 -0.89
CA ASP A 131 -0.04 -10.93 -2.13
C ASP A 131 -1.53 -10.78 -1.80
N PRO A 132 -2.26 -9.80 -2.38
CA PRO A 132 -3.69 -9.64 -2.12
C PRO A 132 -4.51 -10.89 -2.40
N LEU A 133 -4.08 -11.74 -3.33
CA LEU A 133 -4.76 -13.01 -3.62
C LEU A 133 -4.74 -13.98 -2.44
N LYS A 134 -3.81 -13.79 -1.51
CA LYS A 134 -3.67 -14.62 -0.30
C LYS A 134 -4.28 -13.95 0.94
N TYR A 135 -4.94 -12.84 0.78
CA TYR A 135 -5.61 -12.15 1.87
C TYR A 135 -7.04 -12.68 2.06
N PRO A 136 -7.51 -12.93 3.28
CA PRO A 136 -6.70 -12.94 4.50
C PRO A 136 -5.84 -14.20 4.56
N PRO A 137 -4.64 -14.11 5.20
CA PRO A 137 -3.80 -15.28 5.34
C PRO A 137 -4.50 -16.33 6.20
N ARG A 138 -4.23 -17.61 5.93
CA ARG A 138 -4.77 -18.70 6.75
C ARG A 138 -4.26 -18.55 8.17
N LYS A 139 -5.18 -18.63 9.16
CA LYS A 139 -4.77 -18.71 10.56
C LYS A 139 -3.98 -20.00 10.74
N THR A 140 -2.75 -19.89 11.22
CA THR A 140 -2.01 -21.05 11.69
C THR A 140 -2.78 -21.65 12.86
N GLN A 141 -3.18 -22.91 12.73
CA GLN A 141 -3.68 -23.65 13.84
C GLN A 141 -2.49 -23.97 14.75
N GLY A 142 -2.47 -23.32 15.89
CA GLY A 142 -1.40 -23.55 16.86
C GLY A 142 -1.96 -23.59 18.22
#